data_d979a9f3cdd0c9ee628adaf393d9d93c
#
_entry.id   d979a9f3cdd0c9ee628adaf393d9d93c
#
_cell.length_a   1.000
_cell.length_b   1.000
_cell.length_c   1.000
_cell.angle_alpha   90.00
_cell.angle_beta   90.00
_cell.angle_gamma   90.00
#
_symmetry.space_group_name_H-M   'P 1'
#
loop_
_entity.id
_entity.type
_entity.pdbx_description
1 polymer ?
#
loop_
_entity_poly.entity_id
_entity_poly.type
_entity_poly.pdbx_seq_one_letter_code
_entity_poly.pdbx_strand_id
1 'polypeptide(L)'
;NADGGDWLDAYTRQEDGFKAGDLLTVGGDNYLLVQRDHRENGVYSRFNAVRCNQTITLGKWVKSTEPNDFGEYLNIFTPYATTPAYMVTQLTGLNKTVIGSVLGGTVAVIMPAYPIDVNVPVKCHYIDSTMEFVEREFTVESMDCTDVNTDAEGNIGGILRLQIKLSP
;
A
#
# COMPACT_ATOMS: atom_id res chain seq x y z
N ASN A 1 5.60 -21.12 11.11
CA ASN A 1 5.48 -19.99 10.17
C ASN A 1 4.67 -18.90 10.84
N ALA A 2 5.33 -17.93 11.47
CA ALA A 2 4.68 -16.81 12.16
C ALA A 2 4.08 -15.74 11.20
N ASP A 3 4.33 -15.86 9.89
CA ASP A 3 3.84 -14.93 8.86
C ASP A 3 2.75 -15.56 7.96
N GLY A 4 2.20 -16.73 8.33
CA GLY A 4 1.45 -17.61 7.43
C GLY A 4 -0.01 -17.25 7.15
N GLY A 5 -0.56 -16.17 7.70
CA GLY A 5 -1.99 -15.89 7.58
C GLY A 5 -2.39 -15.00 6.40
N ASP A 6 -1.52 -14.11 5.96
CA ASP A 6 -1.87 -13.10 4.96
C ASP A 6 -1.33 -13.39 3.56
N TRP A 7 -0.33 -14.26 3.44
CA TRP A 7 0.26 -14.68 2.17
C TRP A 7 -0.29 -16.00 1.69
N LEU A 8 -0.65 -16.09 0.42
CA LEU A 8 -1.20 -17.29 -0.21
C LEU A 8 -0.76 -17.41 -1.67
N ASP A 9 -0.92 -18.62 -2.21
CA ASP A 9 -0.80 -18.87 -3.63
C ASP A 9 -2.15 -18.66 -4.30
N ALA A 10 -2.21 -17.76 -5.26
CA ALA A 10 -3.38 -17.54 -6.09
C ALA A 10 -3.17 -18.16 -7.48
N TYR A 11 -4.20 -18.82 -7.99
CA TYR A 11 -4.21 -19.41 -9.32
C TYR A 11 -5.28 -18.73 -10.15
N THR A 12 -4.88 -18.12 -11.26
CA THR A 12 -5.78 -17.47 -12.21
C THR A 12 -5.68 -18.16 -13.56
N ARG A 13 -6.73 -18.11 -14.38
CA ARG A 13 -6.61 -18.58 -15.76
C ARG A 13 -5.69 -17.64 -16.54
N GLN A 14 -4.89 -18.22 -17.42
CA GLN A 14 -3.97 -17.43 -18.26
C GLN A 14 -4.70 -16.46 -19.18
N GLU A 15 -5.87 -16.85 -19.68
CA GLU A 15 -6.73 -16.04 -20.53
C GLU A 15 -7.29 -14.78 -19.86
N ASP A 16 -7.36 -14.76 -18.51
CA ASP A 16 -7.85 -13.61 -17.77
C ASP A 16 -6.83 -12.45 -17.72
N GLY A 17 -5.58 -12.69 -18.12
CA GLY A 17 -4.55 -11.65 -18.29
C GLY A 17 -4.07 -10.96 -17.03
N PHE A 18 -4.30 -11.54 -15.84
CA PHE A 18 -3.86 -10.96 -14.58
C PHE A 18 -2.35 -10.73 -14.50
N LYS A 19 -1.98 -9.64 -13.84
CA LYS A 19 -0.60 -9.19 -13.66
C LYS A 19 -0.30 -8.93 -12.17
N ALA A 20 0.98 -8.84 -11.83
CA ALA A 20 1.38 -8.31 -10.55
C ALA A 20 0.87 -6.87 -10.38
N GLY A 21 0.34 -6.56 -9.22
CA GLY A 21 -0.33 -5.28 -8.94
C GLY A 21 -1.86 -5.32 -9.10
N ASP A 22 -2.42 -6.36 -9.71
CA ASP A 22 -3.87 -6.51 -9.79
C ASP A 22 -4.46 -6.94 -8.44
N LEU A 23 -5.69 -6.52 -8.21
CA LEU A 23 -6.46 -6.86 -7.02
C LEU A 23 -7.51 -7.92 -7.36
N LEU A 24 -7.57 -8.97 -6.55
CA LEU A 24 -8.63 -9.97 -6.58
C LEU A 24 -9.52 -9.81 -5.37
N THR A 25 -10.83 -9.82 -5.56
CA THR A 25 -11.80 -9.84 -4.46
C THR A 25 -12.41 -11.23 -4.35
N VAL A 26 -12.20 -11.89 -3.22
CA VAL A 26 -12.71 -13.23 -2.95
C VAL A 26 -13.35 -13.25 -1.56
N GLY A 27 -14.64 -13.61 -1.49
CA GLY A 27 -15.36 -13.70 -0.22
C GLY A 27 -15.49 -12.38 0.56
N GLY A 28 -15.31 -11.24 -0.11
CA GLY A 28 -15.31 -9.91 0.52
C GLY A 28 -13.93 -9.39 0.92
N ASP A 29 -12.90 -10.23 0.87
CA ASP A 29 -11.51 -9.84 1.10
C ASP A 29 -10.82 -9.46 -0.22
N ASN A 30 -9.94 -8.47 -0.17
CA ASN A 30 -9.09 -8.07 -1.28
C ASN A 30 -7.71 -8.69 -1.16
N TYR A 31 -7.22 -9.24 -2.26
CA TYR A 31 -5.89 -9.85 -2.36
C TYR A 31 -5.11 -9.13 -3.45
N LEU A 32 -3.91 -8.68 -3.12
CA LEU A 32 -2.99 -8.07 -4.06
C LEU A 32 -2.07 -9.16 -4.64
N LEU A 33 -2.04 -9.27 -5.96
CA LEU A 33 -1.11 -10.16 -6.67
C LEU A 33 0.28 -9.53 -6.68
N VAL A 34 1.21 -10.13 -5.93
CA VAL A 34 2.54 -9.52 -5.71
C VAL A 34 3.56 -9.98 -6.72
N GLN A 35 3.60 -11.25 -7.03
CA GLN A 35 4.59 -11.83 -7.93
C GLN A 35 3.99 -12.98 -8.70
N ARG A 36 4.23 -13.00 -10.02
CA ARG A 36 3.89 -14.12 -10.89
C ARG A 36 4.99 -15.19 -10.79
N ASP A 37 4.59 -16.44 -10.53
CA ASP A 37 5.51 -17.57 -10.68
C ASP A 37 5.64 -17.89 -12.17
N HIS A 38 6.88 -17.96 -12.64
CA HIS A 38 7.18 -18.28 -14.05
C HIS A 38 6.93 -19.76 -14.41
N ARG A 39 6.54 -20.60 -13.45
CA ARG A 39 6.17 -21.99 -13.68
C ARG A 39 4.74 -22.09 -14.21
N GLU A 40 4.57 -21.80 -15.47
CA GLU A 40 3.28 -21.89 -16.14
C GLU A 40 3.05 -23.30 -16.66
N ASN A 41 1.86 -23.82 -16.40
CA ASN A 41 1.42 -25.10 -16.97
C ASN A 41 0.59 -24.91 -18.26
N GLY A 42 0.58 -23.72 -18.82
CA GLY A 42 -0.15 -23.36 -20.04
C GLY A 42 -1.66 -23.12 -19.87
N VAL A 43 -2.22 -23.36 -18.67
CA VAL A 43 -3.66 -23.16 -18.37
C VAL A 43 -3.85 -22.13 -17.27
N TYR A 44 -3.01 -22.18 -16.25
CA TYR A 44 -3.08 -21.30 -15.08
C TYR A 44 -1.77 -20.57 -14.85
N SER A 45 -1.89 -19.32 -14.44
CA SER A 45 -0.81 -18.53 -13.86
C SER A 45 -0.89 -18.60 -12.36
N ARG A 46 0.24 -18.87 -11.71
CA ARG A 46 0.35 -18.84 -10.26
C ARG A 46 0.94 -17.50 -9.82
N PHE A 47 0.38 -16.94 -8.76
CA PHE A 47 0.85 -15.71 -8.15
C PHE A 47 1.07 -15.92 -6.65
N ASN A 48 2.09 -15.29 -6.11
CA ASN A 48 2.10 -14.98 -4.69
C ASN A 48 1.16 -13.80 -4.47
N ALA A 49 0.20 -13.96 -3.59
CA ALA A 49 -0.78 -12.94 -3.27
C ALA A 49 -0.76 -12.64 -1.77
N VAL A 50 -1.07 -11.42 -1.41
CA VAL A 50 -1.19 -11.00 -0.02
C VAL A 50 -2.59 -10.44 0.24
N ARG A 51 -3.20 -10.85 1.35
CA ARG A 51 -4.50 -10.31 1.77
C ARG A 51 -4.31 -8.88 2.24
N CYS A 52 -5.03 -7.95 1.63
CA CYS A 52 -5.04 -6.56 2.04
C CYS A 52 -5.72 -6.43 3.41
N ASN A 53 -5.04 -5.83 4.35
CA ASN A 53 -5.53 -5.61 5.72
C ASN A 53 -5.90 -4.16 5.97
N GLN A 54 -5.68 -3.28 5.00
CA GLN A 54 -5.95 -1.85 5.09
C GLN A 54 -6.51 -1.29 3.77
N THR A 55 -7.17 -0.15 3.91
CA THR A 55 -7.49 0.73 2.78
C THR A 55 -6.74 2.03 2.98
N ILE A 56 -5.96 2.40 1.99
CA ILE A 56 -5.11 3.60 2.02
C ILE A 56 -5.70 4.66 1.12
N THR A 57 -5.82 5.88 1.64
CA THR A 57 -6.20 7.06 0.88
C THR A 57 -4.98 7.92 0.63
N LEU A 58 -4.61 8.07 -0.63
CA LEU A 58 -3.55 8.95 -1.10
C LEU A 58 -4.10 10.36 -1.26
N GLY A 59 -3.37 11.36 -0.82
CA GLY A 59 -3.78 12.74 -0.90
C GLY A 59 -2.64 13.68 -1.32
N LYS A 60 -2.96 14.94 -1.41
CA LYS A 60 -2.02 16.03 -1.58
C LYS A 60 -2.40 17.18 -0.67
N TRP A 61 -1.40 17.96 -0.28
CA TRP A 61 -1.62 19.19 0.44
C TRP A 61 -2.06 20.30 -0.52
N VAL A 62 -3.20 20.90 -0.25
CA VAL A 62 -3.71 22.04 -1.00
C VAL A 62 -3.93 23.17 -0.01
N LYS A 63 -3.47 24.37 -0.32
CA LYS A 63 -3.75 25.55 0.50
C LYS A 63 -5.25 25.85 0.49
N SER A 64 -5.81 26.17 1.65
CA SER A 64 -7.19 26.65 1.77
C SER A 64 -7.40 27.89 0.89
N THR A 65 -8.60 28.04 0.37
CA THR A 65 -8.99 29.22 -0.42
C THR A 65 -9.23 30.43 0.46
N GLU A 66 -9.52 30.20 1.74
CA GLU A 66 -9.78 31.24 2.73
C GLU A 66 -8.79 31.11 3.90
N PRO A 67 -8.32 32.21 4.47
CA PRO A 67 -7.51 32.18 5.67
C PRO A 67 -8.37 31.78 6.89
N ASN A 68 -7.71 31.22 7.90
CA ASN A 68 -8.33 30.97 9.21
C ASN A 68 -8.55 32.33 9.96
N ASP A 69 -9.12 32.26 11.16
CA ASP A 69 -9.37 33.43 12.03
C ASP A 69 -8.11 34.25 12.39
N PHE A 70 -6.91 33.69 12.19
CA PHE A 70 -5.63 34.33 12.40
C PHE A 70 -4.99 34.87 11.10
N GLY A 71 -5.69 34.77 9.97
CA GLY A 71 -5.20 35.23 8.66
C GLY A 71 -4.25 34.26 7.97
N GLU A 72 -4.13 33.02 8.43
CA GLU A 72 -3.23 32.00 7.87
C GLU A 72 -3.97 31.06 6.92
N TYR A 73 -3.34 30.69 5.80
CA TYR A 73 -3.84 29.68 4.88
C TYR A 73 -3.39 28.31 5.36
N LEU A 74 -4.35 27.45 5.63
CA LEU A 74 -4.09 26.08 6.09
C LEU A 74 -3.79 25.14 4.92
N ASN A 75 -2.94 24.16 5.16
CA ASN A 75 -2.78 23.02 4.24
C ASN A 75 -3.89 22.00 4.54
N ILE A 76 -4.72 21.74 3.52
CA ILE A 76 -5.84 20.81 3.61
C ILE A 76 -5.47 19.53 2.87
N PHE A 77 -5.67 18.37 3.50
CA PHE A 77 -5.55 17.08 2.86
C PHE A 77 -6.66 16.93 1.81
N THR A 78 -6.26 16.80 0.55
CA THR A 78 -7.20 16.57 -0.57
C THR A 78 -6.94 15.18 -1.14
N PRO A 79 -7.86 14.22 -0.96
CA PRO A 79 -7.72 12.88 -1.49
C PRO A 79 -7.81 12.85 -3.02
N TYR A 80 -7.05 11.96 -3.67
CA TYR A 80 -7.15 11.73 -5.12
C TYR A 80 -7.25 10.25 -5.51
N ALA A 81 -6.87 9.32 -4.62
CA ALA A 81 -7.00 7.88 -4.85
C ALA A 81 -7.17 7.13 -3.53
N THR A 82 -7.92 6.04 -3.59
CA THR A 82 -8.09 5.12 -2.46
C THR A 82 -7.91 3.70 -2.98
N THR A 83 -7.10 2.90 -2.30
CA THR A 83 -6.78 1.54 -2.72
C THR A 83 -6.62 0.58 -1.53
N PRO A 84 -7.05 -0.69 -1.68
CA PRO A 84 -6.65 -1.74 -0.75
C PRO A 84 -5.13 -1.90 -0.75
N ALA A 85 -4.57 -2.17 0.42
CA ALA A 85 -3.13 -2.36 0.61
C ALA A 85 -2.85 -3.35 1.74
N TYR A 86 -1.65 -3.90 1.74
CA TYR A 86 -1.12 -4.67 2.87
C TYR A 86 -0.17 -3.79 3.69
N MET A 87 -0.50 -3.62 4.96
CA MET A 87 0.30 -2.87 5.90
C MET A 87 0.91 -3.80 6.95
N VAL A 88 2.20 -3.74 7.15
CA VAL A 88 2.88 -4.46 8.22
C VAL A 88 2.71 -3.69 9.53
N THR A 89 1.75 -4.12 10.34
CA THR A 89 1.39 -3.45 11.60
C THR A 89 2.15 -3.96 12.82
N GLN A 90 2.75 -5.17 12.71
CA GLN A 90 3.54 -5.75 13.78
C GLN A 90 4.89 -6.21 13.25
N LEU A 91 5.94 -5.64 13.78
CA LEU A 91 7.30 -6.10 13.55
C LEU A 91 7.66 -7.09 14.64
N THR A 92 7.56 -8.37 14.34
CA THR A 92 8.20 -9.41 15.14
C THR A 92 9.73 -9.28 15.03
N GLY A 93 10.48 -9.76 16.03
CA GLY A 93 11.92 -9.55 16.11
C GLY A 93 12.73 -9.91 14.86
N LEU A 94 12.22 -10.85 14.02
CA LEU A 94 12.83 -11.26 12.75
C LEU A 94 12.65 -10.21 11.63
N ASN A 95 11.56 -9.48 11.63
CA ASN A 95 11.26 -8.48 10.61
C ASN A 95 12.04 -7.17 10.81
N LYS A 96 12.52 -6.92 12.02
CA LYS A 96 13.38 -5.76 12.32
C LYS A 96 14.68 -5.75 11.52
N THR A 97 15.18 -6.91 11.15
CA THR A 97 16.44 -7.05 10.41
C THR A 97 16.24 -6.89 8.90
N VAL A 98 15.05 -7.23 8.37
CA VAL A 98 14.74 -7.22 6.94
C VAL A 98 14.21 -5.87 6.46
N ILE A 99 13.49 -5.15 7.33
CA ILE A 99 12.84 -3.88 6.96
C ILE A 99 13.67 -2.67 7.45
N GLY A 100 14.80 -2.91 8.10
CA GLY A 100 15.52 -1.89 8.84
C GLY A 100 14.84 -1.60 10.18
N SER A 101 15.50 -0.87 11.06
CA SER A 101 14.92 -0.51 12.35
C SER A 101 13.75 0.45 12.12
N VAL A 102 12.53 -0.05 12.21
CA VAL A 102 11.33 0.78 12.25
C VAL A 102 11.30 1.47 13.63
N LEU A 103 12.06 2.52 13.72
CA LEU A 103 12.08 3.38 14.88
C LEU A 103 11.09 4.51 14.65
N GLY A 104 10.18 4.69 15.60
CA GLY A 104 9.39 5.91 15.67
C GLY A 104 8.22 6.03 14.71
N GLY A 105 7.38 4.99 14.60
CA GLY A 105 6.09 5.12 13.89
C GLY A 105 6.14 5.00 12.37
N THR A 106 7.22 4.46 11.82
CA THR A 106 7.31 4.11 10.39
C THR A 106 6.68 2.75 10.14
N VAL A 107 5.92 2.60 9.06
CA VAL A 107 5.21 1.40 8.68
C VAL A 107 5.52 1.05 7.22
N ALA A 108 5.70 -0.24 6.92
CA ALA A 108 5.84 -0.70 5.56
C ALA A 108 4.48 -1.03 4.94
N VAL A 109 4.28 -0.62 3.69
CA VAL A 109 3.05 -0.80 2.92
C VAL A 109 3.37 -1.40 1.57
N ILE A 110 2.56 -2.36 1.13
CA ILE A 110 2.56 -2.91 -0.22
C ILE A 110 1.20 -2.63 -0.83
N MET A 111 1.18 -2.01 -2.01
CA MET A 111 -0.05 -1.59 -2.68
C MET A 111 0.08 -1.68 -4.20
N PRO A 112 -1.03 -1.65 -4.96
CA PRO A 112 -0.97 -1.42 -6.40
C PRO A 112 -0.21 -0.13 -6.72
N ALA A 113 0.52 -0.12 -7.83
CA ALA A 113 1.28 1.06 -8.22
C ALA A 113 0.37 2.24 -8.59
N TYR A 114 0.72 3.40 -8.06
CA TYR A 114 0.10 4.69 -8.35
C TYR A 114 1.17 5.75 -8.61
N PRO A 115 0.87 6.78 -9.40
CA PRO A 115 1.78 7.90 -9.59
C PRO A 115 1.79 8.77 -8.31
N ILE A 116 2.70 8.46 -7.41
CA ILE A 116 2.92 9.22 -6.17
C ILE A 116 4.38 9.63 -6.06
N ASP A 117 4.65 10.55 -5.17
CA ASP A 117 5.98 11.04 -4.87
C ASP A 117 6.26 10.94 -3.36
N VAL A 118 7.51 11.14 -2.93
CA VAL A 118 7.86 11.26 -1.52
C VAL A 118 7.22 12.51 -0.93
N ASN A 119 7.01 12.52 0.37
CA ASN A 119 6.29 13.56 1.13
C ASN A 119 4.79 13.68 0.80
N VAL A 120 4.23 12.70 0.08
CA VAL A 120 2.78 12.63 -0.14
C VAL A 120 2.09 12.24 1.15
N PRO A 121 1.03 12.95 1.56
CA PRO A 121 0.23 12.54 2.71
C PRO A 121 -0.63 11.33 2.37
N VAL A 122 -0.74 10.42 3.33
CA VAL A 122 -1.50 9.18 3.23
C VAL A 122 -2.36 9.03 4.47
N LYS A 123 -3.61 8.65 4.31
CA LYS A 123 -4.50 8.31 5.44
C LYS A 123 -4.82 6.83 5.44
N CYS A 124 -4.76 6.23 6.61
CA CYS A 124 -5.21 4.87 6.86
C CYS A 124 -5.63 4.69 8.31
N HIS A 125 -6.36 3.62 8.57
CA HIS A 125 -6.68 3.24 9.94
C HIS A 125 -5.49 2.53 10.58
N TYR A 126 -5.27 2.84 11.83
CA TYR A 126 -4.14 2.34 12.61
C TYR A 126 -4.63 2.04 14.04
N ILE A 127 -4.13 0.95 14.60
CA ILE A 127 -4.35 0.64 16.02
C ILE A 127 -3.24 1.33 16.80
N ASP A 128 -3.62 2.33 17.57
CA ASP A 128 -2.67 3.08 18.38
C ASP A 128 -2.28 2.35 19.69
N SER A 129 -1.46 2.99 20.52
CA SER A 129 -1.01 2.43 21.79
C SER A 129 -2.13 2.23 22.81
N THR A 130 -3.30 2.84 22.60
CA THR A 130 -4.49 2.68 23.44
C THR A 130 -5.41 1.58 22.95
N MET A 131 -5.00 0.84 21.90
CA MET A 131 -5.77 -0.20 21.22
C MET A 131 -7.04 0.34 20.54
N GLU A 132 -7.07 1.63 20.22
CA GLU A 132 -8.14 2.24 19.44
C GLU A 132 -7.83 2.18 17.94
N PHE A 133 -8.86 1.80 17.16
CA PHE A 133 -8.80 1.78 15.70
C PHE A 133 -9.20 3.15 15.15
N VAL A 134 -8.22 3.97 14.83
CA VAL A 134 -8.43 5.36 14.43
C VAL A 134 -7.80 5.65 13.07
N GLU A 135 -8.41 6.55 12.31
CA GLU A 135 -7.78 7.09 11.11
C GLU A 135 -6.63 8.00 11.50
N ARG A 136 -5.48 7.76 10.92
CA ARG A 136 -4.27 8.56 11.11
C ARG A 136 -3.70 8.99 9.77
N GLU A 137 -3.02 10.11 9.82
CA GLU A 137 -2.29 10.67 8.70
C GLU A 137 -0.82 10.31 8.81
N PHE A 138 -0.29 9.87 7.68
CA PHE A 138 1.10 9.50 7.50
C PHE A 138 1.68 10.28 6.33
N THR A 139 3.00 10.36 6.27
CA THR A 139 3.75 10.91 5.14
C THR A 139 4.60 9.80 4.54
N VAL A 140 4.67 9.73 3.22
CA VAL A 140 5.56 8.81 2.51
C VAL A 140 7.00 9.29 2.68
N GLU A 141 7.84 8.49 3.36
CA GLU A 141 9.26 8.79 3.56
C GLU A 141 10.13 8.24 2.42
N SER A 142 9.81 7.04 1.97
CA SER A 142 10.54 6.39 0.88
C SER A 142 9.62 5.46 0.10
N MET A 143 10.00 5.18 -1.14
CA MET A 143 9.29 4.25 -2.00
C MET A 143 10.26 3.41 -2.81
N ASP A 144 9.90 2.15 -3.00
CA ASP A 144 10.57 1.21 -3.88
C ASP A 144 9.68 0.96 -5.10
N CYS A 145 10.14 1.39 -6.25
CA CYS A 145 9.46 1.29 -7.54
C CYS A 145 10.05 0.16 -8.41
N THR A 146 10.83 -0.76 -7.86
CA THR A 146 11.50 -1.83 -8.63
C THR A 146 10.51 -2.68 -9.41
N ASP A 147 9.34 -2.93 -8.84
CA ASP A 147 8.27 -3.74 -9.46
C ASP A 147 7.16 -2.90 -10.12
N VAL A 148 7.41 -1.62 -10.32
CA VAL A 148 6.52 -0.71 -11.08
C VAL A 148 6.86 -0.78 -12.55
N ASN A 149 5.85 -0.87 -13.39
CA ASN A 149 5.99 -0.88 -14.84
C ASN A 149 5.02 0.11 -15.50
N THR A 150 5.28 0.41 -16.76
CA THR A 150 4.41 1.27 -17.56
C THR A 150 4.10 0.53 -18.86
N ASP A 151 2.83 0.46 -19.23
CA ASP A 151 2.42 -0.12 -20.51
C ASP A 151 2.70 0.84 -21.70
N ALA A 152 2.39 0.38 -22.92
CA ALA A 152 2.61 1.16 -24.13
C ALA A 152 1.75 2.44 -24.21
N GLU A 153 0.63 2.45 -23.51
CA GLU A 153 -0.30 3.58 -23.40
C GLU A 153 0.09 4.54 -22.28
N GLY A 154 1.13 4.22 -21.49
CA GLY A 154 1.61 5.05 -20.38
C GLY A 154 0.89 4.81 -19.04
N ASN A 155 0.04 3.77 -18.93
CA ASN A 155 -0.59 3.42 -17.68
C ASN A 155 0.42 2.77 -16.74
N ILE A 156 0.40 3.19 -15.48
CA ILE A 156 1.26 2.64 -14.44
C ILE A 156 0.62 1.36 -13.90
N GLY A 157 1.42 0.31 -13.77
CA GLY A 157 1.02 -0.98 -13.20
C GLY A 157 2.10 -1.57 -12.32
N GLY A 158 1.82 -2.74 -11.75
CA GLY A 158 2.76 -3.42 -10.84
C GLY A 158 2.53 -3.05 -9.38
N ILE A 159 3.59 -3.15 -8.60
CA ILE A 159 3.54 -3.01 -7.15
C ILE A 159 4.43 -1.89 -6.68
N LEU A 160 3.90 -1.09 -5.77
CA LEU A 160 4.61 -0.05 -5.07
C LEU A 160 4.79 -0.46 -3.60
N ARG A 161 6.02 -0.36 -3.10
CA ARG A 161 6.32 -0.55 -1.69
C ARG A 161 6.68 0.79 -1.08
N LEU A 162 6.01 1.13 0.01
CA LEU A 162 6.19 2.40 0.69
C LEU A 162 6.71 2.19 2.11
N GLN A 163 7.51 3.14 2.56
CA GLN A 163 7.68 3.41 3.99
C GLN A 163 6.93 4.69 4.31
N ILE A 164 5.98 4.60 5.20
CA ILE A 164 5.17 5.73 5.65
C ILE A 164 5.43 5.98 7.13
N LYS A 165 5.49 7.24 7.50
CA LYS A 165 5.70 7.69 8.88
C LYS A 165 4.50 8.46 9.37
N LEU A 166 4.11 8.20 10.62
CA LEU A 166 3.04 8.96 11.27
C LEU A 166 3.38 10.45 11.25
N SER A 167 2.47 11.24 10.73
CA SER A 167 2.58 12.71 10.76
C SER A 167 2.44 13.19 12.22
N PRO A 168 3.25 14.16 12.64
CA PRO A 168 3.23 14.69 14.00
C PRO A 168 1.92 15.37 14.37
#